data_6d4155d0b5092499b089ba201f612a54
#
_entry.id   6d4155d0b5092499b089ba201f612a54
#
_cell.length_a   1.000
_cell.length_b   1.000
_cell.length_c   1.000
_cell.angle_alpha   90.00
_cell.angle_beta   90.00
_cell.angle_gamma   90.00
#
_symmetry.space_group_name_H-M   'P 1'
#
loop_
_entity.id
_entity.type
_entity.pdbx_description
1 polymer ?
#
loop_
_entity_poly.entity_id
_entity_poly.type
_entity_poly.pdbx_seq_one_letter_code
_entity_poly.pdbx_strand_id
1 'polypeptide(L)'
;MAGLVYKAGYRKRSRSKKMRSKRMRNRPKGLKSGYGGKGDTHSGKIDIVVGMQGINVKEESEDGQRLYTDPDPILDAARIYISQKTDVDDNFHLKDGKVGNVKTRSAIAIKADGVRVIGREGIKLVTGTDKYNSQGVEISSVSGIDLIAGNIDSEIEPIPKGKKLAAALEDLTKMVENLSDIVSKLAANQAKLIKDLMTHTHVSTPVTGGPTPPPIDFIPNGVLRLVDYAKVMSELGIHRS
;
A
#
# COMPACT_ATOMS: atom_id res chain seq x y z
N MET A 1 0.71 -22.04 -33.67
CA MET A 1 -0.37 -22.49 -32.77
C MET A 1 0.26 -23.07 -31.51
N ALA A 2 0.23 -22.35 -30.40
CA ALA A 2 0.83 -22.82 -29.15
C ALA A 2 -0.17 -23.77 -28.45
N GLY A 3 0.19 -25.03 -28.32
CA GLY A 3 -0.63 -26.05 -27.70
C GLY A 3 -0.73 -25.92 -26.21
N LEU A 4 -1.93 -26.03 -25.69
CA LEU A 4 -2.25 -26.08 -24.25
C LEU A 4 -1.78 -27.44 -23.73
N VAL A 5 -0.75 -27.49 -22.88
CA VAL A 5 -0.31 -28.75 -22.28
C VAL A 5 -0.94 -28.89 -20.90
N TYR A 6 -2.02 -29.66 -20.82
CA TYR A 6 -2.54 -30.18 -19.56
C TYR A 6 -1.62 -31.29 -19.04
N LYS A 7 -0.98 -31.10 -17.91
CA LYS A 7 -0.36 -32.20 -17.15
C LYS A 7 -1.02 -32.30 -15.78
N ALA A 8 -2.14 -33.00 -15.74
CA ALA A 8 -2.58 -33.68 -14.53
C ALA A 8 -1.92 -35.08 -14.54
N GLY A 9 -1.02 -35.34 -13.61
CA GLY A 9 -0.42 -36.67 -13.56
C GLY A 9 0.63 -36.87 -12.48
N TYR A 10 0.42 -37.92 -11.75
CA TYR A 10 1.42 -38.57 -10.91
C TYR A 10 2.57 -39.02 -11.82
N ARG A 11 3.70 -38.35 -11.79
CA ARG A 11 4.87 -38.79 -12.52
C ARG A 11 5.79 -39.61 -11.62
N LYS A 12 5.79 -40.94 -11.78
CA LYS A 12 6.95 -41.77 -11.37
C LYS A 12 8.16 -41.26 -12.17
N ARG A 13 9.12 -40.65 -11.49
CA ARG A 13 10.39 -40.27 -12.11
C ARG A 13 11.17 -41.54 -12.49
N SER A 14 11.39 -41.74 -13.77
CA SER A 14 12.51 -42.58 -14.23
C SER A 14 13.80 -41.81 -13.85
N ARG A 15 14.71 -42.53 -13.19
CA ARG A 15 16.02 -42.01 -12.79
C ARG A 15 16.88 -41.74 -14.02
N SER A 16 16.89 -40.57 -14.58
CA SER A 16 18.01 -40.09 -15.37
C SER A 16 18.98 -39.30 -14.49
N LYS A 17 20.13 -39.87 -14.27
CA LYS A 17 21.18 -39.40 -13.36
C LYS A 17 22.04 -38.28 -13.95
N LYS A 18 21.60 -37.41 -14.86
CA LYS A 18 22.45 -36.36 -15.38
C LYS A 18 21.69 -35.04 -15.61
N MET A 19 22.24 -34.03 -15.05
CA MET A 19 21.92 -32.57 -15.07
C MET A 19 20.85 -32.07 -14.09
N ARG A 20 21.15 -32.18 -12.80
CA ARG A 20 20.67 -31.19 -11.84
C ARG A 20 21.54 -29.95 -11.99
N SER A 21 20.97 -28.81 -12.36
CA SER A 21 21.70 -27.55 -12.40
C SER A 21 22.43 -27.32 -11.08
N LYS A 22 23.64 -26.75 -11.12
CA LYS A 22 24.45 -26.44 -9.95
C LYS A 22 23.69 -25.63 -8.88
N ARG A 23 22.65 -24.91 -9.29
CA ARG A 23 21.78 -24.09 -8.47
C ARG A 23 20.83 -24.88 -7.55
N MET A 24 20.43 -26.12 -7.94
CA MET A 24 19.61 -26.98 -7.09
C MET A 24 20.41 -27.75 -6.02
N ARG A 25 21.73 -27.84 -6.12
CA ARG A 25 22.54 -28.61 -5.18
C ARG A 25 22.75 -27.97 -3.81
N ASN A 26 22.58 -26.68 -3.67
CA ASN A 26 22.83 -25.94 -2.40
C ASN A 26 21.56 -25.54 -1.66
N ARG A 27 20.37 -26.01 -2.08
CA ARG A 27 19.16 -25.76 -1.31
C ARG A 27 19.09 -26.74 -0.13
N PRO A 28 18.87 -26.28 1.11
CA PRO A 28 18.68 -27.16 2.25
C PRO A 28 17.57 -28.16 1.94
N LYS A 29 17.82 -29.44 2.16
CA LYS A 29 16.81 -30.50 1.99
C LYS A 29 15.77 -30.35 3.11
N GLY A 30 14.75 -29.55 2.92
CA GLY A 30 13.62 -29.45 3.83
C GLY A 30 12.74 -30.68 3.66
N LEU A 31 12.56 -31.45 4.71
CA LEU A 31 11.70 -32.65 4.74
C LEU A 31 10.22 -32.33 4.45
N LYS A 32 9.83 -31.07 4.37
CA LYS A 32 8.44 -30.62 4.43
C LYS A 32 7.95 -29.87 3.22
N SER A 33 8.79 -29.50 2.26
CA SER A 33 8.36 -28.79 1.05
C SER A 33 7.98 -29.77 -0.05
N GLY A 34 6.92 -29.45 -0.76
CA GLY A 34 6.42 -30.25 -1.89
C GLY A 34 7.17 -30.00 -3.20
N TYR A 35 6.57 -30.36 -4.30
CA TYR A 35 7.12 -30.15 -5.63
C TYR A 35 7.27 -28.62 -5.91
N GLY A 36 8.43 -28.25 -6.44
CA GLY A 36 8.80 -26.85 -6.62
C GLY A 36 9.44 -26.22 -5.38
N GLY A 37 9.29 -26.82 -4.20
CA GLY A 37 9.94 -26.44 -2.97
C GLY A 37 11.31 -27.08 -2.76
N LYS A 38 11.90 -26.82 -1.60
CA LYS A 38 13.25 -27.26 -1.22
C LYS A 38 13.32 -28.72 -0.76
N GLY A 39 12.22 -29.46 -0.69
CA GLY A 39 12.14 -30.80 -0.12
C GLY A 39 11.88 -31.91 -1.13
N ASP A 40 12.11 -33.15 -0.67
CA ASP A 40 11.93 -34.37 -1.47
C ASP A 40 10.53 -34.99 -1.30
N THR A 41 9.62 -34.35 -0.55
CA THR A 41 8.28 -34.85 -0.30
C THR A 41 7.35 -34.54 -1.47
N HIS A 42 6.71 -35.60 -1.96
CA HIS A 42 5.70 -35.47 -3.02
C HIS A 42 4.43 -34.82 -2.48
N SER A 43 3.78 -34.00 -3.29
CA SER A 43 2.48 -33.40 -3.00
C SER A 43 1.65 -33.31 -4.26
N GLY A 44 0.32 -33.33 -4.13
CA GLY A 44 -0.59 -33.07 -5.24
C GLY A 44 -0.42 -31.63 -5.72
N LYS A 45 -0.39 -31.46 -7.05
CA LYS A 45 -0.31 -30.13 -7.67
C LYS A 45 -1.01 -30.07 -9.00
N ILE A 46 -1.44 -28.88 -9.36
CA ILE A 46 -1.84 -28.49 -10.71
C ILE A 46 -0.90 -27.37 -11.14
N ASP A 47 -0.31 -27.50 -12.31
CA ASP A 47 0.69 -26.58 -12.80
C ASP A 47 0.42 -26.32 -14.28
N ILE A 48 -0.12 -25.14 -14.57
CA ILE A 48 -0.44 -24.70 -15.93
C ILE A 48 0.64 -23.71 -16.31
N VAL A 49 1.47 -24.06 -17.29
CA VAL A 49 2.62 -23.27 -17.71
C VAL A 49 2.52 -22.97 -19.20
N VAL A 50 2.70 -21.72 -19.55
CA VAL A 50 2.79 -21.24 -20.93
C VAL A 50 4.09 -20.45 -21.09
N GLY A 51 4.84 -20.74 -22.15
CA GLY A 51 6.16 -20.15 -22.38
C GLY A 51 7.18 -20.58 -21.32
N MET A 52 7.41 -21.89 -21.20
CA MET A 52 8.43 -22.46 -20.31
C MET A 52 9.80 -21.82 -20.59
N GLN A 53 10.49 -21.36 -19.53
CA GLN A 53 11.78 -20.67 -19.61
C GLN A 53 11.73 -19.31 -20.35
N GLY A 54 10.56 -18.86 -20.83
CA GLY A 54 10.41 -17.58 -21.54
C GLY A 54 11.40 -17.47 -22.71
N ILE A 55 12.15 -16.38 -22.75
CA ILE A 55 13.16 -16.10 -23.79
C ILE A 55 14.44 -16.95 -23.64
N ASN A 56 14.60 -17.68 -22.53
CA ASN A 56 15.79 -18.48 -22.28
C ASN A 56 15.64 -19.94 -22.73
N VAL A 57 14.56 -20.26 -23.45
CA VAL A 57 14.35 -21.61 -23.95
C VAL A 57 15.47 -21.98 -24.96
N LYS A 58 16.06 -23.17 -24.76
CA LYS A 58 16.98 -23.79 -25.71
C LYS A 58 16.37 -25.09 -26.21
N GLU A 59 16.20 -25.22 -27.50
CA GLU A 59 15.62 -26.40 -28.11
C GLU A 59 16.66 -27.48 -28.36
N GLU A 60 17.91 -27.09 -28.61
CA GLU A 60 19.02 -27.98 -28.90
C GLU A 60 20.26 -27.60 -28.04
N SER A 61 21.05 -28.63 -27.73
CA SER A 61 22.38 -28.46 -27.15
C SER A 61 23.40 -28.06 -28.21
N GLU A 62 24.60 -27.70 -27.78
CA GLU A 62 25.74 -27.42 -28.69
C GLU A 62 26.10 -28.61 -29.56
N ASP A 63 25.76 -29.83 -29.13
CA ASP A 63 25.99 -31.10 -29.87
C ASP A 63 24.77 -31.47 -30.74
N GLY A 64 23.81 -30.62 -30.98
CA GLY A 64 22.62 -30.85 -31.79
C GLY A 64 21.60 -31.82 -31.18
N GLN A 65 21.70 -32.14 -29.90
CA GLN A 65 20.73 -32.98 -29.20
C GLN A 65 19.55 -32.16 -28.71
N ARG A 66 18.34 -32.69 -28.90
CA ARG A 66 17.11 -32.07 -28.42
C ARG A 66 17.10 -31.95 -26.90
N LEU A 67 16.90 -30.74 -26.40
CA LEU A 67 16.79 -30.43 -24.98
C LEU A 67 15.33 -30.48 -24.51
N TYR A 68 15.11 -31.09 -23.35
CA TYR A 68 13.82 -31.05 -22.68
C TYR A 68 13.84 -29.95 -21.61
N THR A 69 12.94 -29.01 -21.74
CA THR A 69 12.83 -27.86 -20.84
C THR A 69 11.98 -28.23 -19.63
N ASP A 70 12.50 -28.01 -18.42
CA ASP A 70 11.74 -28.11 -17.18
C ASP A 70 11.11 -26.76 -16.84
N PRO A 71 9.86 -26.74 -16.32
CA PRO A 71 9.23 -25.52 -15.86
C PRO A 71 10.02 -24.85 -14.72
N ASP A 72 10.17 -23.54 -14.77
CA ASP A 72 10.83 -22.74 -13.76
C ASP A 72 9.91 -21.58 -13.30
N PRO A 73 9.56 -21.49 -12.00
CA PRO A 73 8.65 -20.46 -11.51
C PRO A 73 9.08 -19.02 -11.81
N ILE A 74 10.39 -18.81 -12.01
CA ILE A 74 10.94 -17.48 -12.24
C ILE A 74 11.03 -17.16 -13.72
N LEU A 75 11.42 -18.15 -14.54
CA LEU A 75 11.69 -17.93 -15.96
C LEU A 75 10.48 -18.14 -16.87
N ASP A 76 9.48 -18.91 -16.41
CA ASP A 76 8.25 -19.15 -17.19
C ASP A 76 7.50 -17.86 -17.44
N ALA A 77 7.03 -17.64 -18.66
CA ALA A 77 6.35 -16.41 -19.06
C ALA A 77 5.01 -16.23 -18.34
N ALA A 78 4.18 -17.28 -18.30
CA ALA A 78 2.93 -17.26 -17.55
C ALA A 78 2.68 -18.59 -16.84
N ARG A 79 2.12 -18.52 -15.62
CA ARG A 79 1.92 -19.70 -14.79
C ARG A 79 0.75 -19.55 -13.83
N ILE A 80 -0.07 -20.62 -13.71
CA ILE A 80 -0.99 -20.82 -12.61
C ILE A 80 -0.51 -22.06 -11.86
N TYR A 81 -0.08 -21.87 -10.63
CA TYR A 81 0.49 -22.90 -9.80
C TYR A 81 -0.36 -23.13 -8.55
N ILE A 82 -0.89 -24.32 -8.38
CA ILE A 82 -1.68 -24.74 -7.22
C ILE A 82 -0.97 -25.95 -6.61
N SER A 83 -0.67 -25.91 -5.33
CA SER A 83 0.04 -26.98 -4.65
C SER A 83 -0.54 -27.22 -3.26
N GLN A 84 -0.68 -28.52 -2.92
CA GLN A 84 -1.05 -28.95 -1.58
C GLN A 84 0.00 -28.58 -0.53
N LYS A 85 1.27 -28.56 -0.93
CA LYS A 85 2.40 -28.26 -0.03
C LYS A 85 3.58 -27.69 -0.81
N THR A 86 3.95 -26.45 -0.47
CA THR A 86 5.01 -25.72 -1.17
C THR A 86 5.55 -24.55 -0.33
N ASP A 87 6.72 -24.06 -0.70
CA ASP A 87 7.31 -22.81 -0.23
C ASP A 87 7.14 -21.80 -1.37
N VAL A 88 5.91 -21.30 -1.58
CA VAL A 88 5.54 -20.53 -2.77
C VAL A 88 6.35 -19.23 -2.88
N ASP A 89 6.55 -18.52 -1.79
CA ASP A 89 7.25 -17.22 -1.78
C ASP A 89 8.73 -17.41 -2.16
N ASP A 90 9.37 -18.45 -1.63
CA ASP A 90 10.75 -18.80 -2.01
C ASP A 90 10.84 -19.22 -3.48
N ASN A 91 9.84 -19.94 -4.01
CA ASN A 91 9.85 -20.43 -5.39
C ASN A 91 9.69 -19.30 -6.41
N PHE A 92 8.88 -18.29 -6.08
CA PHE A 92 8.61 -17.13 -6.94
C PHE A 92 9.47 -15.92 -6.57
N HIS A 93 10.39 -16.04 -5.61
CA HIS A 93 11.25 -14.96 -5.10
C HIS A 93 10.45 -13.74 -4.61
N LEU A 94 9.35 -13.99 -3.90
CA LEU A 94 8.53 -12.93 -3.32
C LEU A 94 9.14 -12.43 -2.02
N LYS A 95 8.89 -11.18 -1.71
CA LYS A 95 9.24 -10.58 -0.42
C LYS A 95 8.23 -10.97 0.65
N ASP A 96 8.69 -10.98 1.91
CA ASP A 96 7.91 -11.46 3.06
C ASP A 96 6.67 -10.62 3.33
N GLY A 97 6.76 -9.31 3.16
CA GLY A 97 5.70 -8.37 3.52
C GLY A 97 5.35 -8.42 5.01
N LYS A 98 4.12 -8.01 5.34
CA LYS A 98 3.55 -8.11 6.69
C LYS A 98 2.86 -9.44 6.94
N VAL A 99 2.33 -10.08 5.89
CA VAL A 99 1.68 -11.40 5.99
C VAL A 99 2.70 -12.53 6.16
N GLY A 100 3.96 -12.29 5.84
CA GLY A 100 5.06 -13.26 5.94
C GLY A 100 4.99 -14.37 4.91
N ASN A 101 5.96 -15.29 4.96
CA ASN A 101 6.13 -16.36 3.97
C ASN A 101 5.28 -17.59 4.27
N VAL A 102 4.78 -18.19 3.20
CA VAL A 102 4.15 -19.51 3.23
C VAL A 102 5.24 -20.59 3.14
N LYS A 103 5.43 -21.36 4.22
CA LYS A 103 6.37 -22.47 4.26
C LYS A 103 5.63 -23.80 4.44
N THR A 104 5.87 -24.72 3.52
CA THR A 104 5.33 -26.09 3.55
C THR A 104 3.81 -26.20 3.71
N ARG A 105 3.06 -25.26 3.16
CA ARG A 105 1.60 -25.21 3.20
C ARG A 105 1.02 -25.20 1.80
N SER A 106 -0.30 -25.35 1.69
CA SER A 106 -0.99 -25.16 0.42
C SER A 106 -0.86 -23.72 -0.06
N ALA A 107 -0.68 -23.56 -1.37
CA ALA A 107 -0.58 -22.24 -1.96
C ALA A 107 -1.06 -22.24 -3.41
N ILE A 108 -1.49 -21.07 -3.85
CA ILE A 108 -1.82 -20.75 -5.23
C ILE A 108 -0.98 -19.55 -5.64
N ALA A 109 -0.29 -19.61 -6.77
CA ALA A 109 0.41 -18.49 -7.37
C ALA A 109 -0.06 -18.30 -8.82
N ILE A 110 -0.31 -17.08 -9.21
CA ILE A 110 -0.67 -16.65 -10.56
C ILE A 110 0.38 -15.64 -11.01
N LYS A 111 1.06 -15.93 -12.11
CA LYS A 111 2.14 -15.10 -12.64
C LYS A 111 1.96 -14.92 -14.14
N ALA A 112 2.08 -13.70 -14.61
CA ALA A 112 2.19 -13.30 -16.01
C ALA A 112 2.66 -11.85 -16.07
N ASP A 113 3.01 -11.32 -17.24
CA ASP A 113 3.29 -9.89 -17.44
C ASP A 113 2.08 -9.02 -17.09
N GLY A 114 0.88 -9.52 -17.32
CA GLY A 114 -0.35 -8.84 -16.95
C GLY A 114 -1.39 -9.78 -16.35
N VAL A 115 -1.76 -9.58 -15.08
CA VAL A 115 -2.84 -10.31 -14.40
C VAL A 115 -4.07 -9.41 -14.28
N ARG A 116 -5.24 -9.92 -14.67
CA ARG A 116 -6.54 -9.25 -14.55
C ARG A 116 -7.49 -10.12 -13.75
N VAL A 117 -8.05 -9.57 -12.68
CA VAL A 117 -9.12 -10.20 -11.89
C VAL A 117 -10.38 -9.38 -12.11
N ILE A 118 -11.35 -9.95 -12.85
CA ILE A 118 -12.54 -9.23 -13.29
C ILE A 118 -13.77 -9.97 -12.78
N GLY A 119 -14.55 -9.29 -11.93
CA GLY A 119 -15.84 -9.77 -11.46
C GLY A 119 -16.96 -8.83 -11.92
N ARG A 120 -18.04 -9.35 -12.54
CA ARG A 120 -19.16 -8.51 -13.01
C ARG A 120 -19.95 -7.91 -11.86
N GLU A 121 -20.10 -8.65 -10.76
CA GLU A 121 -20.90 -8.22 -9.61
C GLU A 121 -20.06 -7.83 -8.39
N GLY A 122 -18.85 -8.34 -8.29
CA GLY A 122 -17.96 -8.02 -7.19
C GLY A 122 -16.77 -8.96 -7.05
N ILE A 123 -15.79 -8.52 -6.30
CA ILE A 123 -14.60 -9.28 -5.92
C ILE A 123 -14.48 -9.25 -4.40
N LYS A 124 -14.33 -10.42 -3.77
CA LYS A 124 -14.05 -10.55 -2.34
C LYS A 124 -12.69 -11.17 -2.12
N LEU A 125 -11.84 -10.51 -1.34
CA LEU A 125 -10.61 -11.04 -0.79
C LEU A 125 -10.81 -11.22 0.71
N VAL A 126 -10.82 -12.46 1.18
CA VAL A 126 -11.17 -12.79 2.56
C VAL A 126 -10.07 -13.64 3.18
N THR A 127 -9.68 -13.32 4.39
CA THR A 127 -8.72 -14.06 5.20
C THR A 127 -9.34 -14.46 6.54
N GLY A 128 -8.81 -15.53 7.18
CA GLY A 128 -9.27 -15.93 8.51
C GLY A 128 -10.60 -16.66 8.53
N THR A 129 -10.93 -17.44 7.49
CA THR A 129 -12.15 -18.22 7.40
C THR A 129 -12.10 -19.52 8.21
N ASP A 130 -10.90 -20.06 8.45
CA ASP A 130 -10.69 -21.38 9.02
C ASP A 130 -9.88 -21.32 10.31
N LYS A 131 -10.15 -22.29 11.20
CA LYS A 131 -9.41 -22.44 12.47
C LYS A 131 -8.02 -23.06 12.27
N TYR A 132 -7.88 -23.93 11.29
CA TYR A 132 -6.65 -24.67 11.02
C TYR A 132 -6.18 -24.46 9.59
N ASN A 133 -4.87 -24.40 9.38
CA ASN A 133 -4.29 -24.36 8.06
C ASN A 133 -4.28 -25.76 7.40
N SER A 134 -3.80 -25.85 6.16
CA SER A 134 -3.76 -27.11 5.38
C SER A 134 -2.85 -28.20 5.97
N GLN A 135 -2.05 -27.88 6.97
CA GLN A 135 -1.20 -28.86 7.73
C GLN A 135 -1.81 -29.22 9.10
N GLY A 136 -3.01 -28.76 9.41
CA GLY A 136 -3.67 -29.00 10.68
C GLY A 136 -3.14 -28.15 11.87
N VAL A 137 -2.34 -27.11 11.57
CA VAL A 137 -1.85 -26.18 12.58
C VAL A 137 -2.89 -25.09 12.81
N GLU A 138 -3.18 -24.79 14.07
CA GLU A 138 -4.12 -23.75 14.46
C GLU A 138 -3.63 -22.36 14.02
N ILE A 139 -4.54 -21.59 13.43
CA ILE A 139 -4.28 -20.21 13.00
C ILE A 139 -4.59 -19.31 14.20
N SER A 140 -3.57 -18.95 14.96
CA SER A 140 -3.69 -18.12 16.16
C SER A 140 -3.93 -16.63 15.83
N SER A 141 -3.54 -16.19 14.65
CA SER A 141 -3.73 -14.82 14.20
C SER A 141 -3.86 -14.75 12.67
N VAL A 142 -4.60 -13.77 12.20
CA VAL A 142 -4.76 -13.47 10.76
C VAL A 142 -3.83 -12.32 10.39
N SER A 143 -2.88 -12.58 9.50
CA SER A 143 -1.86 -11.59 9.11
C SER A 143 -2.39 -10.45 8.24
N GLY A 144 -3.56 -10.63 7.62
CA GLY A 144 -4.17 -9.60 6.79
C GLY A 144 -3.97 -9.82 5.29
N ILE A 145 -3.89 -8.73 4.53
CA ILE A 145 -3.71 -8.71 3.07
C ILE A 145 -2.62 -7.70 2.76
N ASP A 146 -1.57 -8.13 2.06
CA ASP A 146 -0.53 -7.25 1.54
C ASP A 146 -0.76 -6.95 0.06
N LEU A 147 -0.62 -5.69 -0.32
CA LEU A 147 -0.56 -5.22 -1.70
C LEU A 147 0.83 -4.61 -1.90
N ILE A 148 1.70 -5.33 -2.60
CA ILE A 148 3.11 -4.97 -2.76
C ILE A 148 3.40 -4.63 -4.21
N ALA A 149 3.87 -3.41 -4.47
CA ALA A 149 4.35 -2.98 -5.77
C ALA A 149 5.86 -3.17 -5.86
N GLY A 150 6.36 -3.57 -7.05
CA GLY A 150 7.80 -3.74 -7.30
C GLY A 150 8.48 -4.83 -6.48
N ASN A 151 7.75 -5.69 -5.78
CA ASN A 151 8.29 -6.69 -4.86
C ASN A 151 9.22 -6.07 -3.79
N ILE A 152 8.84 -4.89 -3.28
CA ILE A 152 9.55 -4.12 -2.25
C ILE A 152 8.66 -4.08 -1.00
N ASP A 153 9.17 -4.55 0.14
CA ASP A 153 8.43 -4.64 1.39
C ASP A 153 8.89 -3.67 2.48
N SER A 154 9.91 -2.85 2.19
CA SER A 154 10.45 -1.86 3.14
C SER A 154 9.51 -0.68 3.42
N GLU A 155 8.57 -0.40 2.52
CA GLU A 155 7.68 0.78 2.58
C GLU A 155 6.20 0.40 2.61
N ILE A 156 5.88 -0.78 3.15
CA ILE A 156 4.48 -1.19 3.27
C ILE A 156 3.80 -0.40 4.38
N GLU A 157 2.78 0.36 4.00
CA GLU A 157 1.95 1.14 4.90
C GLU A 157 0.54 0.56 5.07
N PRO A 158 -0.08 0.71 6.27
CA PRO A 158 -1.43 0.23 6.49
C PRO A 158 -2.45 1.05 5.69
N ILE A 159 -3.35 0.37 5.01
CA ILE A 159 -4.50 1.01 4.34
C ILE A 159 -5.48 1.50 5.41
N PRO A 160 -5.80 2.80 5.47
CA PRO A 160 -6.72 3.34 6.47
C PRO A 160 -8.13 2.76 6.27
N LYS A 161 -8.83 2.54 7.38
CA LYS A 161 -10.25 2.17 7.35
C LYS A 161 -11.06 3.37 6.88
N GLY A 162 -11.73 3.28 5.73
CA GLY A 162 -12.41 4.40 5.08
C GLY A 162 -13.33 5.22 5.99
N LYS A 163 -14.16 4.58 6.81
CA LYS A 163 -15.02 5.29 7.79
C LYS A 163 -14.24 6.05 8.84
N LYS A 164 -13.10 5.51 9.33
CA LYS A 164 -12.25 6.21 10.30
C LYS A 164 -11.52 7.38 9.68
N LEU A 165 -11.06 7.22 8.45
CA LEU A 165 -10.44 8.32 7.70
C LEU A 165 -11.44 9.44 7.43
N ALA A 166 -12.67 9.10 6.99
CA ALA A 166 -13.73 10.08 6.78
C ALA A 166 -14.06 10.85 8.07
N ALA A 167 -14.21 10.17 9.21
CA ALA A 167 -14.44 10.82 10.50
C ALA A 167 -13.28 11.73 10.91
N ALA A 168 -12.04 11.28 10.73
CA ALA A 168 -10.87 12.12 11.05
C ALA A 168 -10.78 13.37 10.17
N LEU A 169 -11.14 13.27 8.89
CA LEU A 169 -11.21 14.42 7.99
C LEU A 169 -12.34 15.38 8.36
N GLU A 170 -13.51 14.85 8.77
CA GLU A 170 -14.60 15.66 9.26
C GLU A 170 -14.22 16.43 10.54
N ASP A 171 -13.56 15.76 11.49
CA ASP A 171 -13.07 16.40 12.70
C ASP A 171 -12.02 17.49 12.39
N LEU A 172 -11.13 17.23 11.43
CA LEU A 172 -10.17 18.22 10.96
C LEU A 172 -10.87 19.44 10.35
N THR A 173 -11.89 19.24 9.55
CA THR A 173 -12.71 20.32 8.96
C THR A 173 -13.33 21.18 10.06
N LYS A 174 -13.94 20.57 11.07
CA LYS A 174 -14.51 21.29 12.23
C LYS A 174 -13.46 22.08 13.00
N MET A 175 -12.25 21.52 13.16
CA MET A 175 -11.15 22.28 13.81
C MET A 175 -10.73 23.50 13.00
N VAL A 176 -10.67 23.39 11.68
CA VAL A 176 -10.36 24.52 10.79
C VAL A 176 -11.45 25.58 10.84
N GLU A 177 -12.72 25.20 10.84
CA GLU A 177 -13.86 26.12 10.99
C GLU A 177 -13.80 26.86 12.33
N ASN A 178 -13.56 26.15 13.44
CA ASN A 178 -13.42 26.74 14.75
C ASN A 178 -12.24 27.72 14.81
N LEU A 179 -11.09 27.38 14.21
CA LEU A 179 -9.94 28.26 14.13
C LEU A 179 -10.26 29.52 13.33
N SER A 180 -10.95 29.39 12.21
CA SER A 180 -11.42 30.52 11.40
C SER A 180 -12.33 31.46 12.21
N ASP A 181 -13.25 30.91 13.00
CA ASP A 181 -14.11 31.68 13.88
C ASP A 181 -13.33 32.45 14.97
N ILE A 182 -12.33 31.80 15.57
CA ILE A 182 -11.48 32.45 16.58
C ILE A 182 -10.69 33.60 15.96
N VAL A 183 -10.09 33.38 14.78
CA VAL A 183 -9.35 34.42 14.05
C VAL A 183 -10.27 35.58 13.69
N SER A 184 -11.49 35.30 13.24
CA SER A 184 -12.49 36.34 12.92
C SER A 184 -12.88 37.18 14.14
N LYS A 185 -13.11 36.50 15.28
CA LYS A 185 -13.41 37.20 16.56
C LYS A 185 -12.23 38.02 17.05
N LEU A 186 -11.01 37.49 16.95
CA LEU A 186 -9.80 38.22 17.34
C LEU A 186 -9.64 39.51 16.52
N ALA A 187 -9.83 39.37 15.22
CA ALA A 187 -9.72 40.53 14.32
C ALA A 187 -10.83 41.56 14.53
N ALA A 188 -12.05 41.14 14.82
CA ALA A 188 -13.14 42.06 15.19
C ALA A 188 -12.82 42.82 16.51
N ASN A 189 -12.24 42.10 17.48
CA ASN A 189 -11.80 42.72 18.74
C ASN A 189 -10.65 43.70 18.52
N GLN A 190 -9.69 43.39 17.66
CA GLN A 190 -8.61 44.31 17.27
C GLN A 190 -9.17 45.56 16.58
N ALA A 191 -10.11 45.39 15.65
CA ALA A 191 -10.75 46.51 14.98
C ALA A 191 -11.48 47.43 15.97
N LYS A 192 -12.19 46.83 16.96
CA LYS A 192 -12.84 47.60 18.02
C LYS A 192 -11.82 48.36 18.89
N LEU A 193 -10.76 47.66 19.31
CA LEU A 193 -9.70 48.32 20.10
C LEU A 193 -9.07 49.50 19.36
N ILE A 194 -8.77 49.34 18.07
CA ILE A 194 -8.23 50.41 17.25
C ILE A 194 -9.21 51.59 17.20
N LYS A 195 -10.52 51.30 16.98
CA LYS A 195 -11.54 52.33 16.98
C LYS A 195 -11.61 53.08 18.33
N ASP A 196 -11.62 52.34 19.46
CA ASP A 196 -11.68 52.91 20.79
C ASP A 196 -10.45 53.77 21.07
N LEU A 197 -9.25 53.34 20.65
CA LEU A 197 -8.02 54.14 20.77
C LEU A 197 -8.05 55.39 19.87
N MET A 198 -8.59 55.31 18.66
CA MET A 198 -8.72 56.48 17.77
C MET A 198 -9.69 57.53 18.30
N THR A 199 -10.70 57.12 19.05
CA THR A 199 -11.70 58.01 19.64
C THR A 199 -11.40 58.38 21.09
N HIS A 200 -10.35 57.78 21.69
CA HIS A 200 -9.96 58.05 23.08
C HIS A 200 -9.48 59.46 23.23
N THR A 201 -10.06 60.22 24.20
CA THR A 201 -9.68 61.54 24.51
C THR A 201 -9.37 61.68 26.00
N HIS A 202 -8.37 62.50 26.36
CA HIS A 202 -8.09 62.83 27.75
C HIS A 202 -8.76 64.13 28.08
N VAL A 203 -9.39 64.21 29.23
CA VAL A 203 -9.81 65.53 29.81
C VAL A 203 -8.57 66.17 30.37
N SER A 204 -8.16 67.32 29.80
CA SER A 204 -7.07 68.11 30.36
C SER A 204 -7.49 68.68 31.68
N THR A 205 -6.56 68.68 32.63
CA THR A 205 -6.76 69.34 33.93
C THR A 205 -7.10 70.83 33.77
N PRO A 206 -7.75 71.44 34.74
CA PRO A 206 -8.56 72.70 34.60
C PRO A 206 -7.87 73.95 34.13
N VAL A 207 -6.61 73.97 33.73
CA VAL A 207 -5.89 75.14 33.27
C VAL A 207 -6.07 75.44 31.76
N THR A 208 -6.47 74.46 30.91
CA THR A 208 -6.60 74.66 29.46
C THR A 208 -7.81 74.00 28.80
N GLY A 209 -8.68 73.39 29.53
CA GLY A 209 -10.08 73.09 29.27
C GLY A 209 -10.52 72.44 27.93
N GLY A 210 -9.82 71.50 27.34
CA GLY A 210 -10.32 70.77 26.16
C GLY A 210 -9.82 69.34 26.08
N PRO A 211 -10.57 68.39 25.42
CA PRO A 211 -10.09 67.05 25.18
C PRO A 211 -8.90 67.02 24.20
N THR A 212 -7.85 66.29 24.55
CA THR A 212 -6.70 66.14 23.65
C THR A 212 -7.03 65.07 22.59
N PRO A 213 -6.81 65.33 21.29
CA PRO A 213 -7.02 64.32 20.26
C PRO A 213 -6.02 63.19 20.42
N PRO A 214 -6.34 61.98 19.89
CA PRO A 214 -5.40 60.88 19.85
C PRO A 214 -4.15 61.27 19.02
N PRO A 215 -2.99 60.61 19.25
CA PRO A 215 -1.78 60.88 18.48
C PRO A 215 -2.02 60.81 16.99
N ILE A 216 -1.56 61.79 16.22
CA ILE A 216 -1.79 61.89 14.76
C ILE A 216 -1.27 60.66 14.02
N ASP A 217 -0.19 60.03 14.50
CA ASP A 217 0.42 58.85 13.88
C ASP A 217 -0.36 57.56 14.09
N PHE A 218 -1.31 57.52 15.01
CA PHE A 218 -2.10 56.32 15.32
C PHE A 218 -3.22 56.08 14.27
N ILE A 219 -3.82 57.15 13.76
CA ILE A 219 -4.94 57.07 12.82
C ILE A 219 -4.55 56.39 11.50
N PRO A 220 -3.46 56.81 10.80
CA PRO A 220 -3.03 56.15 9.59
C PRO A 220 -2.70 54.66 9.76
N ASN A 221 -2.00 54.31 10.84
CA ASN A 221 -1.64 52.92 11.13
C ASN A 221 -2.85 52.05 11.48
N GLY A 222 -3.86 52.60 12.15
CA GLY A 222 -5.11 51.90 12.44
C GLY A 222 -5.91 51.59 11.18
N VAL A 223 -5.99 52.54 10.25
CA VAL A 223 -6.68 52.36 8.95
C VAL A 223 -5.95 51.31 8.09
N LEU A 224 -4.62 51.38 8.00
CA LEU A 224 -3.83 50.40 7.27
C LEU A 224 -4.03 48.98 7.81
N ARG A 225 -4.05 48.76 9.11
CA ARG A 225 -4.30 47.44 9.72
C ARG A 225 -5.69 46.93 9.45
N LEU A 226 -6.71 47.77 9.37
CA LEU A 226 -8.07 47.38 8.99
C LEU A 226 -8.17 46.95 7.54
N VAL A 227 -7.43 47.61 6.63
CA VAL A 227 -7.34 47.25 5.22
C VAL A 227 -6.64 45.91 5.04
N ASP A 228 -5.50 45.68 5.72
CA ASP A 228 -4.78 44.41 5.68
C ASP A 228 -5.64 43.26 6.21
N TYR A 229 -6.39 43.50 7.28
CA TYR A 229 -7.32 42.51 7.80
C TYR A 229 -8.42 42.14 6.79
N ALA A 230 -9.06 43.14 6.16
CA ALA A 230 -10.08 42.88 5.14
C ALA A 230 -9.53 42.07 3.95
N LYS A 231 -8.28 42.33 3.55
CA LYS A 231 -7.59 41.61 2.51
C LYS A 231 -7.33 40.14 2.90
N VAL A 232 -6.80 39.90 4.10
CA VAL A 232 -6.58 38.54 4.62
C VAL A 232 -7.89 37.74 4.71
N MET A 233 -8.97 38.36 5.17
CA MET A 233 -10.29 37.71 5.23
C MET A 233 -10.84 37.37 3.84
N SER A 234 -10.59 38.21 2.85
CA SER A 234 -10.95 37.96 1.46
C SER A 234 -10.11 36.79 0.85
N GLU A 235 -8.81 36.79 1.12
CA GLU A 235 -7.91 35.71 0.63
C GLU A 235 -8.23 34.34 1.27
N LEU A 236 -8.70 34.33 2.51
CA LEU A 236 -9.14 33.08 3.18
C LEU A 236 -10.52 32.60 2.71
N GLY A 237 -11.20 33.32 1.80
CA GLY A 237 -12.52 32.94 1.30
C GLY A 237 -13.64 32.95 2.36
N ILE A 238 -13.42 33.59 3.48
CA ILE A 238 -14.40 33.71 4.59
C ILE A 238 -15.40 34.80 4.23
N HIS A 239 -16.35 34.48 3.40
CA HIS A 239 -17.51 35.33 3.16
C HIS A 239 -18.52 35.11 4.29
N ARG A 240 -18.84 36.12 5.03
CA ARG A 240 -20.02 36.11 5.90
C ARG A 240 -21.27 35.99 5.02
N SER A 241 -21.87 34.80 4.99
CA SER A 241 -23.25 34.60 4.52
C SER A 241 -24.19 35.07 5.62
#